data_c51c145303bd7151ea3c81dd27ab596f
#
_entry.id   c51c145303bd7151ea3c81dd27ab596f
#
_cell.length_a   1.000
_cell.length_b   1.000
_cell.length_c   1.000
_cell.angle_alpha   90.00
_cell.angle_beta   90.00
_cell.angle_gamma   90.00
#
_symmetry.space_group_name_H-M   'P 1'
#
loop_
_entity.id
_entity.type
_entity.pdbx_description
1 polymer ?
#
loop_
_entity_poly.entity_id
_entity_poly.type
_entity_poly.pdbx_seq_one_letter_code
_entity_poly.pdbx_strand_id
1 'polypeptide(L)'
;MSGPSPSESEPESPDFESPGPDQITLRRVGPGGTWASDSAFGVAVVTLWHRVAESGGAVGFAPTASRAEVAAVVAGLVDDLRSARAFGFALNRHRTLVGVGVLRPGRGLSRHTGEIVAVMVDPDLRGSGSGTRLMTALLGQAREVGLTRVDACVREGAGLEDYFGRFGFAVWGRRPGWIRLGPGQERDEIILGADMSTGSTVNTGSTAPVGDSGTGAITSETPR
;
A
#
# COMPACT_ATOMS: atom_id res chain seq x y z
N MET A 1 63.47 -33.01 20.52
CA MET A 1 63.19 -31.78 19.78
C MET A 1 61.77 -31.89 19.26
N SER A 2 60.84 -31.32 20.01
CA SER A 2 59.40 -31.31 19.66
C SER A 2 59.06 -29.91 19.18
N GLY A 3 58.63 -29.82 17.93
CA GLY A 3 58.17 -28.54 17.34
C GLY A 3 56.74 -28.21 17.75
N PRO A 4 56.34 -26.94 17.80
CA PRO A 4 55.02 -26.52 18.16
C PRO A 4 54.00 -26.76 17.03
N SER A 5 52.79 -27.22 17.41
CA SER A 5 51.62 -27.35 16.54
C SER A 5 51.11 -25.99 16.10
N PRO A 6 50.59 -25.86 14.87
CA PRO A 6 49.93 -24.62 14.43
C PRO A 6 48.54 -24.48 15.12
N SER A 7 48.26 -23.32 15.66
CA SER A 7 46.97 -22.89 16.20
C SER A 7 45.96 -22.77 15.05
N GLU A 8 44.91 -23.59 15.10
CA GLU A 8 43.73 -23.42 14.26
C GLU A 8 42.99 -22.12 14.69
N SER A 9 42.94 -21.16 13.79
CA SER A 9 42.12 -19.98 13.94
C SER A 9 40.65 -20.38 13.72
N GLU A 10 39.83 -20.28 14.75
CA GLU A 10 38.38 -20.43 14.62
C GLU A 10 37.83 -19.33 13.67
N PRO A 11 36.89 -19.66 12.76
CA PRO A 11 36.27 -18.66 11.94
C PRO A 11 35.37 -17.73 12.81
N GLU A 12 35.70 -16.46 12.81
CA GLU A 12 34.83 -15.42 13.41
C GLU A 12 33.42 -15.56 12.84
N SER A 13 32.46 -15.76 13.73
CA SER A 13 31.04 -15.74 13.43
C SER A 13 30.68 -14.35 12.87
N PRO A 14 29.89 -14.26 11.78
CA PRO A 14 29.51 -12.96 11.26
C PRO A 14 28.73 -12.17 12.35
N ASP A 15 29.25 -11.03 12.73
CA ASP A 15 28.60 -10.08 13.61
C ASP A 15 27.21 -9.71 13.03
N PHE A 16 26.17 -10.26 13.62
CA PHE A 16 24.81 -9.78 13.43
C PHE A 16 24.73 -8.40 14.07
N GLU A 17 25.08 -7.35 13.31
CA GLU A 17 24.83 -5.98 13.76
C GLU A 17 23.35 -5.83 14.11
N SER A 18 23.11 -5.64 15.39
CA SER A 18 21.77 -5.24 15.86
C SER A 18 21.38 -3.93 15.18
N PRO A 19 20.17 -3.83 14.59
CA PRO A 19 19.78 -2.63 13.85
C PRO A 19 19.95 -1.39 14.72
N GLY A 20 20.65 -0.39 14.19
CA GLY A 20 20.94 0.87 14.88
C GLY A 20 19.66 1.59 15.32
N PRO A 21 19.78 2.54 16.29
CA PRO A 21 18.63 3.14 16.98
C PRO A 21 17.60 3.85 16.10
N ASP A 22 17.90 4.19 14.84
CA ASP A 22 16.99 4.87 13.92
C ASP A 22 16.53 3.99 12.73
N GLN A 23 16.88 2.72 12.72
CA GLN A 23 16.60 1.85 11.60
C GLN A 23 15.10 1.48 11.54
N ILE A 24 14.45 1.85 10.41
CA ILE A 24 13.09 1.42 10.09
C ILE A 24 13.15 0.04 9.44
N THR A 25 12.52 -0.96 10.07
CA THR A 25 12.41 -2.32 9.57
C THR A 25 11.07 -2.55 8.90
N LEU A 26 11.07 -3.26 7.75
CA LEU A 26 9.87 -3.73 7.06
C LEU A 26 9.65 -5.20 7.43
N ARG A 27 8.43 -5.55 7.83
CA ARG A 27 8.04 -6.93 8.17
C ARG A 27 6.73 -7.29 7.50
N ARG A 28 6.60 -8.53 7.05
CA ARG A 28 5.33 -9.11 6.60
C ARG A 28 4.43 -9.37 7.81
N VAL A 29 3.14 -9.09 7.65
CA VAL A 29 2.08 -9.31 8.65
C VAL A 29 1.06 -10.28 8.07
N GLY A 30 0.70 -11.30 8.82
CA GLY A 30 -0.25 -12.33 8.36
C GLY A 30 0.15 -13.72 8.83
N PRO A 31 -0.46 -14.80 8.30
CA PRO A 31 -0.12 -16.16 8.65
C PRO A 31 1.38 -16.44 8.40
N GLY A 32 2.05 -16.97 9.42
CA GLY A 32 3.51 -17.14 9.42
C GLY A 32 4.32 -15.93 9.89
N GLY A 33 3.69 -14.76 10.09
CA GLY A 33 4.28 -13.58 10.74
C GLY A 33 3.82 -13.46 12.18
N THR A 34 4.71 -13.13 13.10
CA THR A 34 4.47 -13.13 14.55
C THR A 34 3.50 -12.03 15.06
N TRP A 35 3.07 -11.11 14.20
CA TRP A 35 2.35 -9.89 14.61
C TRP A 35 0.83 -9.92 14.45
N ALA A 36 0.28 -10.67 13.49
CA ALA A 36 -1.17 -10.68 13.26
C ALA A 36 -1.96 -11.37 14.38
N SER A 37 -1.30 -12.23 15.17
CA SER A 37 -1.89 -12.90 16.35
C SER A 37 -1.80 -12.08 17.64
N ASP A 38 -1.03 -10.98 17.65
CA ASP A 38 -0.87 -10.14 18.82
C ASP A 38 -1.98 -9.07 18.87
N SER A 39 -2.73 -9.01 19.98
CA SER A 39 -3.72 -7.96 20.24
C SER A 39 -3.10 -6.57 20.21
N ALA A 40 -1.82 -6.44 20.54
CA ALA A 40 -1.06 -5.21 20.48
C ALA A 40 -0.92 -4.64 19.07
N PHE A 41 -0.88 -5.51 18.03
CA PHE A 41 -0.82 -5.05 16.63
C PHE A 41 -2.07 -4.24 16.25
N GLY A 42 -3.26 -4.74 16.56
CA GLY A 42 -4.50 -4.01 16.28
C GLY A 42 -4.53 -2.64 16.95
N VAL A 43 -4.11 -2.55 18.22
CA VAL A 43 -4.02 -1.28 18.96
C VAL A 43 -3.01 -0.33 18.32
N ALA A 44 -1.85 -0.84 17.88
CA ALA A 44 -0.84 -0.04 17.19
C ALA A 44 -1.35 0.50 15.84
N VAL A 45 -2.08 -0.32 15.07
CA VAL A 45 -2.71 0.11 13.81
C VAL A 45 -3.75 1.19 14.06
N VAL A 46 -4.62 1.04 15.06
CA VAL A 46 -5.60 2.09 15.45
C VAL A 46 -4.89 3.39 15.80
N THR A 47 -3.81 3.31 16.58
CA THR A 47 -3.05 4.50 16.99
C THR A 47 -2.41 5.21 15.81
N LEU A 48 -1.77 4.47 14.91
CA LEU A 48 -1.17 5.03 13.69
C LEU A 48 -2.24 5.64 12.79
N TRP A 49 -3.32 4.91 12.52
CA TRP A 49 -4.38 5.34 11.61
C TRP A 49 -5.06 6.62 12.08
N HIS A 50 -5.42 6.65 13.38
CA HIS A 50 -6.02 7.83 13.99
C HIS A 50 -5.10 9.04 13.88
N ARG A 51 -3.81 8.89 14.20
CA ARG A 51 -2.81 9.96 14.07
C ARG A 51 -2.68 10.47 12.62
N VAL A 52 -2.69 9.56 11.62
CA VAL A 52 -2.66 9.93 10.21
C VAL A 52 -3.93 10.68 9.82
N ALA A 53 -5.11 10.25 10.27
CA ALA A 53 -6.37 10.94 10.02
C ALA A 53 -6.38 12.34 10.65
N GLU A 54 -6.01 12.49 11.91
CA GLU A 54 -5.89 13.79 12.61
C GLU A 54 -4.96 14.76 11.87
N SER A 55 -3.89 14.26 11.25
CA SER A 55 -2.98 15.07 10.42
C SER A 55 -3.53 15.46 9.05
N GLY A 56 -4.80 15.13 8.75
CA GLY A 56 -5.46 15.39 7.47
C GLY A 56 -5.11 14.40 6.36
N GLY A 57 -4.48 13.27 6.68
CA GLY A 57 -4.18 12.21 5.71
C GLY A 57 -5.46 11.63 5.08
N ALA A 58 -5.40 11.31 3.78
CA ALA A 58 -6.52 10.71 3.06
C ALA A 58 -6.57 9.20 3.25
N VAL A 59 -6.89 8.77 4.47
CA VAL A 59 -6.88 7.36 4.90
C VAL A 59 -8.28 6.83 5.25
N GLY A 60 -9.32 7.38 4.60
CA GLY A 60 -10.70 6.92 4.76
C GLY A 60 -11.44 7.51 5.98
N PHE A 61 -10.80 8.37 6.77
CA PHE A 61 -11.39 9.02 7.93
C PHE A 61 -11.24 10.54 7.86
N ALA A 62 -12.22 11.25 8.43
CA ALA A 62 -12.09 12.69 8.70
C ALA A 62 -11.11 12.92 9.88
N PRO A 63 -10.48 14.10 9.95
CA PRO A 63 -9.60 14.44 11.10
C PRO A 63 -10.30 14.38 12.46
N THR A 64 -11.62 14.49 12.49
CA THR A 64 -12.46 14.44 13.70
C THR A 64 -12.95 13.04 14.06
N ALA A 65 -12.57 12.01 13.27
CA ALA A 65 -13.00 10.63 13.54
C ALA A 65 -12.51 10.17 14.92
N SER A 66 -13.39 9.51 15.65
CA SER A 66 -13.05 8.95 16.95
C SER A 66 -12.16 7.70 16.81
N ARG A 67 -11.38 7.40 17.85
CA ARG A 67 -10.61 6.15 17.91
C ARG A 67 -11.52 4.90 17.81
N ALA A 68 -12.75 4.98 18.29
CA ALA A 68 -13.71 3.87 18.23
C ALA A 68 -14.14 3.57 16.78
N GLU A 69 -14.39 4.61 15.97
CA GLU A 69 -14.70 4.44 14.54
C GLU A 69 -13.53 3.81 13.79
N VAL A 70 -12.30 4.28 14.04
CA VAL A 70 -11.10 3.69 13.45
C VAL A 70 -10.92 2.23 13.91
N ALA A 71 -11.13 1.94 15.19
CA ALA A 71 -10.99 0.60 15.75
C ALA A 71 -11.97 -0.41 15.12
N ALA A 72 -13.19 0.01 14.80
CA ALA A 72 -14.18 -0.84 14.14
C ALA A 72 -13.70 -1.30 12.76
N VAL A 73 -13.08 -0.41 11.96
CA VAL A 73 -12.52 -0.76 10.65
C VAL A 73 -11.26 -1.61 10.79
N VAL A 74 -10.38 -1.26 11.73
CA VAL A 74 -9.14 -2.01 11.99
C VAL A 74 -9.43 -3.44 12.42
N ALA A 75 -10.50 -3.69 13.18
CA ALA A 75 -10.88 -5.05 13.59
C ALA A 75 -11.11 -5.96 12.38
N GLY A 76 -11.83 -5.49 11.35
CA GLY A 76 -12.03 -6.23 10.10
C GLY A 76 -10.72 -6.45 9.32
N LEU A 77 -9.86 -5.42 9.27
CA LEU A 77 -8.57 -5.52 8.60
C LEU A 77 -7.65 -6.56 9.25
N VAL A 78 -7.59 -6.56 10.59
CA VAL A 78 -6.80 -7.53 11.36
C VAL A 78 -7.35 -8.95 11.18
N ASP A 79 -8.68 -9.11 11.13
CA ASP A 79 -9.31 -10.40 10.87
C ASP A 79 -8.98 -10.92 9.44
N ASP A 80 -8.99 -10.05 8.43
CA ASP A 80 -8.56 -10.40 7.08
C ASP A 80 -7.08 -10.85 7.03
N LEU A 81 -6.20 -10.15 7.74
CA LEU A 81 -4.79 -10.53 7.85
C LEU A 81 -4.59 -11.87 8.55
N ARG A 82 -5.30 -12.10 9.68
CA ARG A 82 -5.22 -13.37 10.43
C ARG A 82 -5.72 -14.56 9.63
N SER A 83 -6.76 -14.36 8.85
CA SER A 83 -7.42 -15.42 8.07
C SER A 83 -6.82 -15.61 6.68
N ALA A 84 -5.66 -15.03 6.38
CA ALA A 84 -5.03 -15.05 5.05
C ALA A 84 -5.93 -14.50 3.92
N ARG A 85 -6.92 -13.68 4.24
CA ARG A 85 -7.73 -12.98 3.24
C ARG A 85 -7.08 -11.72 2.72
N ALA A 86 -6.03 -11.23 3.40
CA ALA A 86 -5.23 -10.11 2.98
C ALA A 86 -3.75 -10.36 3.30
N PHE A 87 -2.86 -9.64 2.59
CA PHE A 87 -1.43 -9.57 2.85
C PHE A 87 -1.08 -8.22 3.44
N GLY A 88 -0.31 -8.21 4.52
CA GLY A 88 0.10 -6.98 5.18
C GLY A 88 1.59 -6.81 5.28
N PHE A 89 2.02 -5.56 5.31
CA PHE A 89 3.39 -5.16 5.63
C PHE A 89 3.37 -4.05 6.67
N ALA A 90 4.27 -4.14 7.64
CA ALA A 90 4.43 -3.17 8.72
C ALA A 90 5.83 -2.57 8.68
N LEU A 91 5.91 -1.27 8.85
CA LEU A 91 7.15 -0.56 9.13
C LEU A 91 7.23 -0.28 10.62
N ASN A 92 8.35 -0.63 11.20
CA ASN A 92 8.61 -0.39 12.62
C ASN A 92 9.89 0.40 12.78
N ARG A 93 9.85 1.42 13.63
CA ARG A 93 11.02 2.09 14.17
C ARG A 93 11.13 1.67 15.63
N HIS A 94 12.17 0.92 15.99
CA HIS A 94 12.25 0.18 17.25
C HIS A 94 11.05 -0.78 17.40
N ARG A 95 10.26 -0.59 18.45
CA ARG A 95 9.04 -1.37 18.74
C ARG A 95 7.75 -0.65 18.35
N THR A 96 7.86 0.55 17.76
CA THR A 96 6.71 1.37 17.37
C THR A 96 6.34 1.13 15.93
N LEU A 97 5.06 0.86 15.66
CA LEU A 97 4.50 0.80 14.32
C LEU A 97 4.46 2.22 13.73
N VAL A 98 5.16 2.43 12.63
CA VAL A 98 5.25 3.73 11.94
C VAL A 98 4.76 3.70 10.50
N GLY A 99 4.30 2.56 10.03
CA GLY A 99 3.66 2.43 8.72
C GLY A 99 3.00 1.08 8.56
N VAL A 100 1.93 1.03 7.77
CA VAL A 100 1.24 -0.20 7.41
C VAL A 100 0.72 -0.12 5.99
N GLY A 101 0.82 -1.24 5.27
CA GLY A 101 0.25 -1.43 3.95
C GLY A 101 -0.48 -2.76 3.87
N VAL A 102 -1.65 -2.79 3.21
CA VAL A 102 -2.48 -4.00 3.10
C VAL A 102 -3.01 -4.16 1.68
N LEU A 103 -2.81 -5.36 1.12
CA LEU A 103 -3.32 -5.82 -0.16
C LEU A 103 -4.33 -6.93 0.08
N ARG A 104 -5.54 -6.78 -0.47
CA ARG A 104 -6.60 -7.78 -0.43
C ARG A 104 -6.79 -8.39 -1.81
N PRO A 105 -6.52 -9.69 -2.03
CA PRO A 105 -6.82 -10.37 -3.30
C PRO A 105 -8.33 -10.47 -3.54
N GLY A 106 -8.73 -10.39 -4.78
CA GLY A 106 -10.09 -10.67 -5.23
C GLY A 106 -10.45 -12.14 -5.10
N ARG A 107 -11.74 -12.46 -5.27
CA ARG A 107 -12.29 -13.80 -5.11
C ARG A 107 -13.10 -14.24 -6.33
N GLY A 108 -13.30 -15.55 -6.48
CA GLY A 108 -14.11 -16.10 -7.57
C GLY A 108 -13.56 -15.68 -8.95
N LEU A 109 -14.40 -15.03 -9.74
CA LEU A 109 -14.02 -14.55 -11.08
C LEU A 109 -12.97 -13.42 -11.03
N SER A 110 -12.87 -12.70 -9.92
CA SER A 110 -11.89 -11.62 -9.71
C SER A 110 -10.62 -12.09 -8.99
N ARG A 111 -10.37 -13.40 -8.85
CA ARG A 111 -9.18 -13.92 -8.12
C ARG A 111 -7.83 -13.46 -8.66
N HIS A 112 -7.79 -12.97 -9.90
CA HIS A 112 -6.61 -12.44 -10.57
C HIS A 112 -6.37 -10.95 -10.29
N THR A 113 -7.24 -10.32 -9.51
CA THR A 113 -7.15 -8.90 -9.11
C THR A 113 -6.81 -8.75 -7.64
N GLY A 114 -6.42 -7.56 -7.22
CA GLY A 114 -6.24 -7.21 -5.81
C GLY A 114 -6.49 -5.73 -5.58
N GLU A 115 -6.88 -5.39 -4.35
CA GLU A 115 -7.12 -4.03 -3.90
C GLU A 115 -6.07 -3.64 -2.85
N ILE A 116 -5.44 -2.48 -3.00
CA ILE A 116 -4.67 -1.86 -1.93
C ILE A 116 -5.64 -1.12 -1.01
N VAL A 117 -5.99 -1.76 0.10
CA VAL A 117 -7.00 -1.25 1.04
C VAL A 117 -6.45 -0.27 2.06
N ALA A 118 -5.15 -0.27 2.28
CA ALA A 118 -4.48 0.69 3.15
C ALA A 118 -3.01 0.85 2.76
N VAL A 119 -2.54 2.07 2.68
CA VAL A 119 -1.12 2.43 2.73
C VAL A 119 -1.01 3.71 3.53
N MET A 120 -0.38 3.64 4.68
CA MET A 120 -0.18 4.80 5.53
C MET A 120 1.17 4.76 6.24
N VAL A 121 1.71 5.94 6.48
CA VAL A 121 2.98 6.16 7.18
C VAL A 121 2.76 7.27 8.20
N ASP A 122 3.41 7.15 9.36
CA ASP A 122 3.43 8.18 10.38
C ASP A 122 3.73 9.55 9.75
N PRO A 123 2.95 10.60 10.08
CA PRO A 123 3.14 11.93 9.51
C PRO A 123 4.57 12.47 9.61
N ASP A 124 5.30 12.14 10.68
CA ASP A 124 6.68 12.58 10.88
C ASP A 124 7.68 11.91 9.93
N LEU A 125 7.26 10.83 9.25
CA LEU A 125 8.07 10.12 8.26
C LEU A 125 7.67 10.42 6.81
N ARG A 126 6.83 11.43 6.57
CA ARG A 126 6.50 11.87 5.20
C ARG A 126 7.77 12.30 4.48
N GLY A 127 7.88 11.94 3.20
CA GLY A 127 9.07 12.24 2.39
C GLY A 127 10.29 11.34 2.64
N SER A 128 10.28 10.46 3.65
CA SER A 128 11.40 9.56 3.98
C SER A 128 11.55 8.33 3.06
N GLY A 129 10.68 8.17 2.06
CA GLY A 129 10.64 6.96 1.23
C GLY A 129 9.90 5.76 1.87
N SER A 130 9.41 5.91 3.11
CA SER A 130 8.71 4.83 3.84
C SER A 130 7.45 4.34 3.10
N GLY A 131 6.66 5.24 2.51
CA GLY A 131 5.51 4.88 1.68
C GLY A 131 5.93 4.08 0.44
N THR A 132 7.02 4.48 -0.22
CA THR A 132 7.59 3.76 -1.37
C THR A 132 7.98 2.33 -0.98
N ARG A 133 8.60 2.12 0.19
CA ARG A 133 8.95 0.79 0.68
C ARG A 133 7.72 -0.11 0.86
N LEU A 134 6.63 0.43 1.44
CA LEU A 134 5.36 -0.29 1.59
C LEU A 134 4.74 -0.66 0.23
N MET A 135 4.64 0.30 -0.69
CA MET A 135 4.09 0.05 -2.03
C MET A 135 4.90 -0.99 -2.79
N THR A 136 6.24 -0.90 -2.77
CA THR A 136 7.12 -1.88 -3.41
C THR A 136 6.87 -3.29 -2.86
N ALA A 137 6.72 -3.43 -1.54
CA ALA A 137 6.45 -4.71 -0.90
C ALA A 137 5.06 -5.26 -1.28
N LEU A 138 4.02 -4.40 -1.30
CA LEU A 138 2.66 -4.80 -1.69
C LEU A 138 2.59 -5.25 -3.14
N LEU A 139 3.22 -4.51 -4.06
CA LEU A 139 3.25 -4.86 -5.49
C LEU A 139 4.13 -6.09 -5.75
N GLY A 140 5.21 -6.27 -4.99
CA GLY A 140 5.99 -7.50 -4.97
C GLY A 140 5.13 -8.70 -4.57
N GLN A 141 4.36 -8.57 -3.49
CA GLN A 141 3.42 -9.59 -3.03
C GLN A 141 2.33 -9.88 -4.07
N ALA A 142 1.79 -8.85 -4.72
CA ALA A 142 0.80 -9.02 -5.78
C ALA A 142 1.33 -9.91 -6.92
N ARG A 143 2.57 -9.67 -7.35
CA ARG A 143 3.24 -10.50 -8.38
C ARG A 143 3.51 -11.91 -7.89
N GLU A 144 3.99 -12.06 -6.65
CA GLU A 144 4.29 -13.36 -6.04
C GLU A 144 3.05 -14.28 -6.02
N VAL A 145 1.86 -13.72 -5.77
CA VAL A 145 0.60 -14.48 -5.75
C VAL A 145 -0.14 -14.47 -7.10
N GLY A 146 0.48 -13.98 -8.16
CA GLY A 146 -0.05 -14.05 -9.53
C GLY A 146 -1.19 -13.08 -9.84
N LEU A 147 -1.31 -11.95 -9.12
CA LEU A 147 -2.29 -10.93 -9.48
C LEU A 147 -1.85 -10.20 -10.76
N THR A 148 -2.78 -10.04 -11.69
CA THR A 148 -2.54 -9.34 -12.97
C THR A 148 -3.12 -7.93 -12.99
N ARG A 149 -3.95 -7.58 -12.02
CA ARG A 149 -4.54 -6.25 -11.84
C ARG A 149 -4.55 -5.89 -10.37
N VAL A 150 -4.15 -4.65 -10.06
CA VAL A 150 -4.24 -4.10 -8.69
C VAL A 150 -4.89 -2.73 -8.77
N ASP A 151 -5.86 -2.49 -7.92
CA ASP A 151 -6.53 -1.20 -7.80
C ASP A 151 -6.38 -0.58 -6.41
N ALA A 152 -6.68 0.70 -6.32
CA ALA A 152 -6.77 1.47 -5.09
C ALA A 152 -7.80 2.59 -5.27
N CYS A 153 -8.52 2.92 -4.21
CA CYS A 153 -9.41 4.08 -4.20
C CYS A 153 -8.78 5.21 -3.39
N VAL A 154 -8.78 6.42 -3.96
CA VAL A 154 -8.22 7.60 -3.31
C VAL A 154 -9.22 8.76 -3.35
N ARG A 155 -9.09 9.68 -2.39
CA ARG A 155 -9.90 10.90 -2.33
C ARG A 155 -9.33 11.95 -3.29
N GLU A 156 -10.17 12.53 -4.12
CA GLU A 156 -9.82 13.66 -4.97
C GLU A 156 -9.20 14.82 -4.17
N GLY A 157 -8.19 15.46 -4.75
CA GLY A 157 -7.49 16.60 -4.16
C GLY A 157 -6.53 16.23 -3.01
N ALA A 158 -6.27 14.95 -2.79
CA ALA A 158 -5.30 14.48 -1.80
C ALA A 158 -3.86 14.37 -2.35
N GLY A 159 -3.64 14.60 -3.65
CA GLY A 159 -2.34 14.46 -4.32
C GLY A 159 -1.83 13.03 -4.37
N LEU A 160 -2.72 12.04 -4.22
CA LEU A 160 -2.34 10.64 -4.21
C LEU A 160 -2.26 10.04 -5.62
N GLU A 161 -2.90 10.64 -6.63
CA GLU A 161 -2.83 10.22 -8.01
C GLU A 161 -1.38 10.21 -8.52
N ASP A 162 -0.62 11.27 -8.24
CA ASP A 162 0.80 11.37 -8.60
C ASP A 162 1.66 10.38 -7.81
N TYR A 163 1.30 10.15 -6.54
CA TYR A 163 2.01 9.15 -5.72
C TYR A 163 1.85 7.76 -6.30
N PHE A 164 0.61 7.33 -6.60
CA PHE A 164 0.33 6.02 -7.19
C PHE A 164 0.83 5.91 -8.63
N GLY A 165 0.80 7.01 -9.40
CA GLY A 165 1.33 7.09 -10.77
C GLY A 165 2.78 6.66 -10.88
N ARG A 166 3.62 6.94 -9.87
CA ARG A 166 5.01 6.49 -9.80
C ARG A 166 5.17 4.97 -9.75
N PHE A 167 4.10 4.24 -9.41
CA PHE A 167 4.05 2.78 -9.38
C PHE A 167 3.28 2.17 -10.55
N GLY A 168 2.96 2.98 -11.58
CA GLY A 168 2.27 2.53 -12.79
C GLY A 168 0.75 2.49 -12.67
N PHE A 169 0.16 3.11 -11.64
CA PHE A 169 -1.29 3.27 -11.56
C PHE A 169 -1.75 4.40 -12.47
N ALA A 170 -2.89 4.19 -13.12
CA ALA A 170 -3.62 5.18 -13.89
C ALA A 170 -5.06 5.31 -13.38
N VAL A 171 -5.72 6.43 -13.67
CA VAL A 171 -7.13 6.64 -13.34
C VAL A 171 -7.99 5.71 -14.21
N TRP A 172 -8.73 4.80 -13.58
CA TRP A 172 -9.68 3.92 -14.25
C TRP A 172 -11.12 4.42 -14.16
N GLY A 173 -11.42 5.28 -13.19
CA GLY A 173 -12.76 5.81 -13.01
C GLY A 173 -12.88 6.81 -11.87
N ARG A 174 -14.09 7.39 -11.76
CA ARG A 174 -14.48 8.33 -10.70
C ARG A 174 -15.87 7.99 -10.19
N ARG A 175 -16.09 8.22 -8.89
CA ARG A 175 -17.41 8.19 -8.25
C ARG A 175 -17.70 9.58 -7.71
N PRO A 176 -18.52 10.38 -8.40
CA PRO A 176 -18.79 11.76 -8.00
C PRO A 176 -19.44 11.86 -6.61
N GLY A 177 -18.93 12.76 -5.76
CA GLY A 177 -19.47 13.05 -4.43
C GLY A 177 -19.48 11.85 -3.46
N TRP A 178 -18.71 10.80 -3.74
CA TRP A 178 -18.72 9.54 -2.98
C TRP A 178 -18.18 9.68 -1.56
N ILE A 179 -17.25 10.61 -1.35
CA ILE A 179 -16.58 10.84 -0.07
C ILE A 179 -17.12 12.11 0.57
N ARG A 180 -17.65 11.99 1.79
CA ARG A 180 -18.15 13.12 2.57
C ARG A 180 -17.20 13.43 3.72
N LEU A 181 -16.61 14.62 3.69
CA LEU A 181 -15.72 15.12 4.76
C LEU A 181 -16.49 15.85 5.87
N GLY A 182 -17.68 16.37 5.54
CA GLY A 182 -18.57 17.09 6.44
C GLY A 182 -19.81 17.57 5.69
N PRO A 183 -20.75 18.24 6.36
CA PRO A 183 -21.95 18.80 5.70
C PRO A 183 -21.55 19.71 4.54
N GLY A 184 -22.04 19.42 3.33
CA GLY A 184 -21.73 20.18 2.10
C GLY A 184 -20.28 20.07 1.61
N GLN A 185 -19.48 19.18 2.16
CA GLN A 185 -18.08 18.95 1.77
C GLN A 185 -17.90 17.56 1.17
N GLU A 186 -18.37 17.39 -0.03
CA GLU A 186 -18.20 16.15 -0.78
C GLU A 186 -16.98 16.21 -1.70
N ARG A 187 -16.37 15.07 -1.95
CA ARG A 187 -15.25 14.88 -2.87
C ARG A 187 -15.51 13.62 -3.69
N ASP A 188 -14.95 13.60 -4.87
CA ASP A 188 -14.96 12.39 -5.67
C ASP A 188 -14.02 11.32 -5.07
N GLU A 189 -14.40 10.09 -5.28
CA GLU A 189 -13.48 8.96 -5.13
C GLU A 189 -12.89 8.63 -6.50
N ILE A 190 -11.57 8.59 -6.56
CA ILE A 190 -10.82 8.26 -7.77
C ILE A 190 -10.41 6.80 -7.66
N ILE A 191 -10.80 6.00 -8.66
CA ILE A 191 -10.39 4.61 -8.78
C ILE A 191 -9.11 4.58 -9.62
N LEU A 192 -8.03 4.14 -9.01
CA LEU A 192 -6.72 3.98 -9.64
C LEU A 192 -6.46 2.50 -9.89
N GLY A 193 -5.81 2.16 -10.98
CA GLY A 193 -5.47 0.77 -11.25
C GLY A 193 -4.18 0.60 -12.03
N ALA A 194 -3.51 -0.52 -11.79
CA ALA A 194 -2.28 -0.93 -12.45
C ALA A 194 -2.40 -2.32 -13.06
N ASP A 195 -1.83 -2.47 -14.27
CA ASP A 195 -1.59 -3.76 -14.92
C ASP A 195 -0.28 -4.35 -14.40
N MET A 196 -0.35 -5.50 -13.75
CA MET A 196 0.80 -6.21 -13.20
C MET A 196 1.38 -7.25 -14.17
N SER A 197 0.70 -7.54 -15.29
CA SER A 197 1.08 -8.57 -16.26
C SER A 197 2.22 -8.12 -17.16
N THR A 198 2.35 -6.82 -17.42
CA THR A 198 3.49 -6.24 -18.12
C THR A 198 4.54 -5.88 -17.07
N GLY A 199 5.70 -6.53 -17.11
CA GLY A 199 6.86 -6.11 -16.31
C GLY A 199 7.16 -4.64 -16.61
N SER A 200 6.64 -3.72 -15.81
CA SER A 200 6.79 -2.28 -16.03
C SER A 200 8.24 -1.90 -15.76
N THR A 201 9.04 -1.87 -16.81
CA THR A 201 10.23 -1.02 -16.85
C THR A 201 9.71 0.40 -16.68
N VAL A 202 10.17 1.05 -15.62
CA VAL A 202 9.96 2.47 -15.35
C VAL A 202 10.31 3.25 -16.64
N ASN A 203 9.30 3.72 -17.36
CA ASN A 203 9.50 4.52 -18.57
C ASN A 203 9.74 5.96 -18.14
N THR A 204 11.01 6.32 -17.99
CA THR A 204 11.46 7.70 -17.95
C THR A 204 11.37 8.26 -19.37
N GLY A 205 10.31 8.99 -19.65
CA GLY A 205 10.25 10.00 -20.70
C GLY A 205 10.18 9.49 -22.16
N SER A 206 9.00 9.61 -22.74
CA SER A 206 8.89 10.00 -24.14
C SER A 206 7.53 10.66 -24.39
N THR A 207 7.58 11.94 -24.61
CA THR A 207 6.53 12.75 -25.24
C THR A 207 6.45 12.33 -26.70
N ALA A 208 5.32 11.77 -27.14
CA ALA A 208 5.02 11.60 -28.56
C ALA A 208 3.79 12.42 -28.92
N PRO A 209 3.74 13.11 -30.08
CA PRO A 209 2.75 14.09 -30.42
C PRO A 209 1.42 13.44 -30.84
N VAL A 210 0.35 14.10 -30.45
CA VAL A 210 -1.02 13.83 -30.91
C VAL A 210 -1.09 14.08 -32.42
N GLY A 211 -1.29 13.03 -33.20
CA GLY A 211 -1.64 13.11 -34.60
C GLY A 211 -3.15 13.31 -34.75
N ASP A 212 -3.49 14.45 -35.31
CA ASP A 212 -4.80 14.81 -35.83
C ASP A 212 -5.07 13.98 -37.10
N SER A 213 -6.20 13.29 -37.18
CA SER A 213 -6.90 13.04 -38.45
C SER A 213 -8.21 12.27 -38.27
N GLY A 214 -9.28 12.82 -38.83
CA GLY A 214 -10.26 12.06 -39.56
C GLY A 214 -11.71 12.16 -39.07
N THR A 215 -12.36 13.22 -39.44
CA THR A 215 -13.82 13.34 -39.58
C THR A 215 -14.41 12.16 -40.37
N GLY A 216 -15.32 11.41 -39.74
CA GLY A 216 -16.16 10.41 -40.40
C GLY A 216 -17.61 10.60 -39.96
N ALA A 217 -18.38 11.26 -40.80
CA ALA A 217 -19.83 11.40 -40.67
C ALA A 217 -20.50 10.03 -40.84
N ILE A 218 -21.40 9.66 -39.94
CA ILE A 218 -22.34 8.56 -40.10
C ILE A 218 -23.77 9.12 -40.06
N THR A 219 -24.38 9.05 -41.22
CA THR A 219 -25.78 9.32 -41.51
C THR A 219 -26.71 8.36 -40.77
N SER A 220 -27.76 8.95 -40.22
CA SER A 220 -28.92 8.27 -39.63
C SER A 220 -29.80 7.66 -40.72
N GLU A 221 -30.11 6.37 -40.65
CA GLU A 221 -31.26 5.75 -41.28
C GLU A 221 -32.12 5.03 -40.25
N THR A 222 -33.38 5.46 -40.17
CA THR A 222 -34.46 4.85 -39.39
C THR A 222 -35.19 3.86 -40.28
N PRO A 223 -35.48 2.64 -39.86
CA PRO A 223 -36.52 1.82 -40.49
C PRO A 223 -37.87 1.92 -39.76
N ARG A 224 -38.88 1.86 -40.53
CA ARG A 224 -40.31 1.85 -40.19
C ARG A 224 -40.73 0.69 -39.31
#